data_d691565041337d2c91ee5a61983377e3
#
_entry.id   d691565041337d2c91ee5a61983377e3
#
_cell.length_a   1.000
_cell.length_b   1.000
_cell.length_c   1.000
_cell.angle_alpha   90.00
_cell.angle_beta   90.00
_cell.angle_gamma   90.00
#
_symmetry.space_group_name_H-M   'P 1'
#
loop_
_entity.id
_entity.type
_entity.pdbx_description
1 polymer ?
#
loop_
_entity_poly.entity_id
_entity_poly.type
_entity_poly.pdbx_seq_one_letter_code
_entity_poly.pdbx_strand_id
1 'polypeptide(L)'
;MLIKEIFYKAKGIYETIVIAVGLACIMVGIYFTRHKDNAFGARRTCKIFFWLSRIQLEKVGEFDESAELIIMNHQSVADILCLEAYHPRNICWVAKKELGEIPFYGFALRGPQMILIDREDKRGLALLLKVVKEKLSQNRPIVIFPEGTRGRGGERFLPFKAGAKIIAEKYNLKIQPIVLINTRKIYNTSPFEARSNVARMVLLKPFYINEMPTKNVFFSQAKSSQKYVASTDEAQQTNDATRADKDDWYQELEKVMQEVYLEHYKELN
;
A
#
# COMPACT_ATOMS: atom_id res chain seq x y z
N MET A 1 -10.94 26.76 18.21
CA MET A 1 -9.84 26.36 17.30
C MET A 1 -8.64 25.79 18.08
N LEU A 2 -8.07 26.50 19.03
CA LEU A 2 -6.89 26.09 19.81
C LEU A 2 -7.06 24.75 20.55
N ILE A 3 -8.18 24.48 21.20
CA ILE A 3 -8.44 23.22 21.94
C ILE A 3 -8.42 21.99 20.99
N LYS A 4 -8.98 22.11 19.78
CA LYS A 4 -8.94 21.02 18.79
C LYS A 4 -7.52 20.71 18.34
N GLU A 5 -6.69 21.73 18.13
CA GLU A 5 -5.28 21.54 17.74
C GLU A 5 -4.47 20.86 18.85
N ILE A 6 -4.69 21.26 20.12
CA ILE A 6 -4.07 20.59 21.26
C ILE A 6 -4.48 19.13 21.33
N PHE A 7 -5.77 18.84 21.12
CA PHE A 7 -6.28 17.47 21.11
C PHE A 7 -5.65 16.63 19.99
N TYR A 8 -5.54 17.17 18.76
CA TYR A 8 -4.91 16.45 17.64
C TYR A 8 -3.44 16.15 17.88
N LYS A 9 -2.71 17.07 18.50
CA LYS A 9 -1.30 16.86 18.87
C LYS A 9 -1.17 15.82 19.99
N ALA A 10 -1.99 15.90 21.03
CA ALA A 10 -2.00 14.93 22.12
C ALA A 10 -2.32 13.53 21.60
N LYS A 11 -3.31 13.40 20.70
CA LYS A 11 -3.62 12.15 20.03
C LYS A 11 -2.45 11.68 19.17
N GLY A 12 -1.79 12.56 18.40
CA GLY A 12 -0.61 12.23 17.62
C GLY A 12 0.55 11.67 18.47
N ILE A 13 0.76 12.23 19.67
CA ILE A 13 1.74 11.70 20.64
C ILE A 13 1.33 10.30 21.11
N TYR A 14 0.06 10.11 21.45
CA TYR A 14 -0.46 8.80 21.83
C TYR A 14 -0.23 7.76 20.73
N GLU A 15 -0.60 8.07 19.48
CA GLU A 15 -0.39 7.19 18.32
C GLU A 15 1.12 6.88 18.12
N THR A 16 1.98 7.86 18.33
CA THR A 16 3.43 7.67 18.26
C THR A 16 3.90 6.64 19.29
N ILE A 17 3.41 6.73 20.52
CA ILE A 17 3.75 5.78 21.60
C ILE A 17 3.23 4.38 21.24
N VAL A 18 1.98 4.27 20.81
CA VAL A 18 1.37 3.00 20.42
C VAL A 18 2.15 2.34 19.28
N ILE A 19 2.52 3.11 18.25
CA ILE A 19 3.32 2.61 17.13
C ILE A 19 4.72 2.21 17.60
N ALA A 20 5.39 3.01 18.41
CA ALA A 20 6.74 2.72 18.87
C ALA A 20 6.80 1.46 19.76
N VAL A 21 5.88 1.34 20.71
CA VAL A 21 5.77 0.15 21.58
C VAL A 21 5.35 -1.07 20.77
N GLY A 22 4.35 -0.92 19.89
CA GLY A 22 3.91 -1.99 18.99
C GLY A 22 5.04 -2.48 18.08
N LEU A 23 5.83 -1.57 17.50
CA LEU A 23 6.97 -1.92 16.67
C LEU A 23 8.05 -2.65 17.49
N ALA A 24 8.32 -2.23 18.72
CA ALA A 24 9.25 -2.93 19.61
C ALA A 24 8.79 -4.37 19.87
N CYS A 25 7.51 -4.57 20.18
CA CYS A 25 6.93 -5.91 20.37
C CYS A 25 7.02 -6.76 19.08
N ILE A 26 6.71 -6.16 17.93
CA ILE A 26 6.82 -6.83 16.62
C ILE A 26 8.29 -7.22 16.36
N MET A 27 9.25 -6.37 16.66
CA MET A 27 10.68 -6.68 16.47
C MET A 27 11.14 -7.85 17.34
N VAL A 28 10.64 -7.95 18.58
CA VAL A 28 10.86 -9.14 19.44
C VAL A 28 10.27 -10.38 18.76
N GLY A 29 9.03 -10.29 18.28
CA GLY A 29 8.39 -11.37 17.52
C GLY A 29 9.19 -11.76 16.27
N ILE A 30 9.68 -10.79 15.50
CA ILE A 30 10.53 -11.01 14.33
C ILE A 30 11.83 -11.73 14.75
N TYR A 31 12.46 -11.33 15.85
CA TYR A 31 13.69 -11.97 16.31
C TYR A 31 13.52 -13.48 16.49
N PHE A 32 12.43 -13.93 17.08
CA PHE A 32 12.16 -15.36 17.30
C PHE A 32 11.60 -16.08 16.08
N THR A 33 10.90 -15.39 15.19
CA THR A 33 10.15 -16.03 14.09
C THR A 33 10.69 -15.72 12.69
N ARG A 34 11.77 -14.93 12.54
CA ARG A 34 12.32 -14.55 11.23
C ARG A 34 12.71 -15.72 10.33
N HIS A 35 13.08 -16.85 10.94
CA HIS A 35 13.45 -18.08 10.23
C HIS A 35 12.22 -18.89 9.81
N LYS A 36 11.05 -18.55 10.34
CA LYS A 36 9.78 -19.18 10.01
C LYS A 36 8.91 -18.18 9.27
N ASP A 37 8.73 -18.40 7.97
CA ASP A 37 7.85 -17.60 7.11
C ASP A 37 8.13 -16.08 7.18
N ASN A 38 9.42 -15.69 7.28
CA ASN A 38 9.85 -14.29 7.35
C ASN A 38 9.09 -13.48 8.41
N ALA A 39 8.80 -14.08 9.53
CA ALA A 39 8.05 -13.50 10.64
C ALA A 39 6.66 -12.95 10.26
N PHE A 40 5.99 -13.53 9.27
CA PHE A 40 4.68 -13.07 8.78
C PHE A 40 3.65 -12.96 9.91
N GLY A 41 3.55 -13.98 10.77
CA GLY A 41 2.64 -13.96 11.92
C GLY A 41 2.93 -12.81 12.88
N ALA A 42 4.21 -12.57 13.20
CA ALA A 42 4.61 -11.47 14.09
C ALA A 42 4.29 -10.10 13.47
N ARG A 43 4.53 -9.90 12.17
CA ARG A 43 4.23 -8.64 11.48
C ARG A 43 2.73 -8.32 11.49
N ARG A 44 1.87 -9.33 11.32
CA ARG A 44 0.41 -9.17 11.36
C ARG A 44 -0.14 -8.74 12.72
N THR A 45 0.62 -8.85 13.80
CA THR A 45 0.17 -8.35 15.12
C THR A 45 -0.01 -6.84 15.15
N CYS A 46 0.48 -6.11 14.13
CA CYS A 46 0.20 -4.68 13.96
C CYS A 46 -1.31 -4.36 13.87
N LYS A 47 -2.19 -5.35 13.67
CA LYS A 47 -3.64 -5.19 13.81
C LYS A 47 -4.04 -4.58 15.15
N ILE A 48 -3.28 -4.85 16.21
CA ILE A 48 -3.51 -4.32 17.54
C ILE A 48 -3.50 -2.79 17.55
N PHE A 49 -2.69 -2.16 16.67
CA PHE A 49 -2.68 -0.71 16.49
C PHE A 49 -4.07 -0.16 16.19
N PHE A 50 -4.81 -0.76 15.26
CA PHE A 50 -6.14 -0.30 14.87
C PHE A 50 -7.14 -0.37 16.01
N TRP A 51 -7.04 -1.42 16.84
CA TRP A 51 -7.88 -1.59 18.01
C TRP A 51 -7.53 -0.60 19.13
N LEU A 52 -6.26 -0.46 19.49
CA LEU A 52 -5.79 0.46 20.55
C LEU A 52 -6.10 1.92 20.18
N SER A 53 -5.90 2.29 18.93
CA SER A 53 -6.11 3.64 18.40
C SER A 53 -7.57 3.91 18.00
N ARG A 54 -8.45 2.91 18.16
CA ARG A 54 -9.86 2.97 17.72
C ARG A 54 -9.99 3.44 16.28
N ILE A 55 -9.09 2.97 15.40
CA ILE A 55 -9.10 3.31 13.98
C ILE A 55 -9.99 2.32 13.26
N GLN A 56 -10.94 2.85 12.50
CA GLN A 56 -11.76 2.11 11.56
C GLN A 56 -11.11 2.15 10.18
N LEU A 57 -10.67 0.99 9.70
CA LEU A 57 -10.22 0.83 8.32
C LEU A 57 -11.34 0.25 7.49
N GLU A 58 -11.96 1.09 6.66
CA GLU A 58 -12.96 0.66 5.69
C GLU A 58 -12.26 -0.02 4.51
N LYS A 59 -12.68 -1.22 4.17
CA LYS A 59 -12.16 -1.97 3.03
C LYS A 59 -13.19 -1.97 1.92
N VAL A 60 -12.81 -1.52 0.73
CA VAL A 60 -13.61 -1.54 -0.50
C VAL A 60 -12.91 -2.45 -1.50
N GLY A 61 -13.60 -3.47 -2.02
CA GLY A 61 -13.02 -4.51 -2.86
C GLY A 61 -12.36 -5.63 -2.06
N GLU A 62 -11.73 -6.57 -2.79
CA GLU A 62 -11.12 -7.75 -2.19
C GLU A 62 -9.66 -7.91 -2.63
N PHE A 63 -8.84 -8.56 -1.79
CA PHE A 63 -7.48 -8.95 -2.16
C PHE A 63 -7.52 -10.07 -3.20
N ASP A 64 -6.72 -9.93 -4.24
CA ASP A 64 -6.44 -11.03 -5.16
C ASP A 64 -5.18 -11.77 -4.67
N GLU A 65 -5.38 -13.00 -4.22
CA GLU A 65 -4.26 -13.83 -3.71
C GLU A 65 -3.30 -14.27 -4.82
N SER A 66 -3.66 -14.13 -6.09
CA SER A 66 -2.78 -14.41 -7.21
C SER A 66 -1.97 -13.19 -7.68
N ALA A 67 -2.25 -11.99 -7.15
CA ALA A 67 -1.47 -10.80 -7.47
C ALA A 67 -0.02 -10.95 -7.01
N GLU A 68 0.90 -10.56 -7.87
CA GLU A 68 2.35 -10.68 -7.64
C GLU A 68 3.00 -9.32 -7.36
N LEU A 69 2.40 -8.25 -7.85
CA LEU A 69 2.83 -6.87 -7.64
C LEU A 69 1.68 -6.02 -7.09
N ILE A 70 1.90 -5.42 -5.95
CA ILE A 70 0.98 -4.48 -5.33
C ILE A 70 1.55 -3.08 -5.50
N ILE A 71 0.79 -2.20 -6.15
CA ILE A 71 1.14 -0.79 -6.35
C ILE A 71 0.18 0.05 -5.52
N MET A 72 0.70 0.86 -4.61
CA MET A 72 -0.14 1.68 -3.73
C MET A 72 0.45 3.06 -3.45
N ASN A 73 -0.40 4.06 -3.27
CA ASN A 73 0.02 5.40 -2.89
C ASN A 73 0.60 5.44 -1.47
N HIS A 74 1.42 6.45 -1.16
CA HIS A 74 2.11 6.55 0.13
C HIS A 74 1.90 7.91 0.79
N GLN A 75 1.28 7.93 1.95
CA GLN A 75 0.99 9.16 2.70
C GLN A 75 1.49 9.11 4.15
N SER A 76 1.57 7.92 4.74
CA SER A 76 1.86 7.74 6.17
C SER A 76 2.56 6.41 6.46
N VAL A 77 3.14 6.30 7.65
CA VAL A 77 3.55 5.00 8.19
C VAL A 77 2.34 4.06 8.36
N ALA A 78 1.16 4.62 8.60
CA ALA A 78 -0.08 3.85 8.70
C ALA A 78 -0.41 3.04 7.42
N ASP A 79 0.10 3.43 6.24
CA ASP A 79 -0.07 2.68 4.99
C ASP A 79 0.50 1.27 5.10
N ILE A 80 1.68 1.16 5.72
CA ILE A 80 2.35 -0.13 5.95
C ILE A 80 1.52 -0.98 6.91
N LEU A 81 1.03 -0.36 8.00
CA LEU A 81 0.21 -1.06 8.99
C LEU A 81 -1.11 -1.56 8.39
N CYS A 82 -1.75 -0.76 7.50
CA CYS A 82 -2.97 -1.18 6.81
C CYS A 82 -2.75 -2.46 6.01
N LEU A 83 -1.70 -2.54 5.22
CA LEU A 83 -1.48 -3.71 4.38
C LEU A 83 -0.96 -4.91 5.16
N GLU A 84 0.02 -4.73 6.07
CA GLU A 84 0.55 -5.82 6.92
C GLU A 84 -0.54 -6.46 7.80
N ALA A 85 -1.49 -5.66 8.29
CA ALA A 85 -2.56 -6.16 9.13
C ALA A 85 -3.54 -7.08 8.39
N TYR A 86 -3.83 -6.78 7.12
CA TYR A 86 -4.99 -7.36 6.43
C TYR A 86 -4.64 -8.17 5.19
N HIS A 87 -3.46 -7.98 4.57
CA HIS A 87 -3.10 -8.75 3.39
C HIS A 87 -2.96 -10.25 3.73
N PRO A 88 -3.58 -11.17 2.95
CA PRO A 88 -3.59 -12.60 3.27
C PRO A 88 -2.24 -13.29 3.11
N ARG A 89 -1.37 -12.80 2.20
CA ARG A 89 -0.08 -13.40 1.87
C ARG A 89 1.09 -12.68 2.55
N ASN A 90 2.23 -13.39 2.62
CA ASN A 90 3.50 -12.87 3.14
C ASN A 90 4.16 -11.91 2.16
N ILE A 91 3.73 -10.66 2.17
CA ILE A 91 4.21 -9.61 1.27
C ILE A 91 5.67 -9.20 1.51
N CYS A 92 6.30 -8.65 0.48
CA CYS A 92 7.67 -8.17 0.51
C CYS A 92 7.74 -6.70 0.07
N TRP A 93 8.09 -5.81 0.98
CA TRP A 93 8.21 -4.38 0.72
C TRP A 93 9.49 -4.02 -0.01
N VAL A 94 9.39 -3.08 -0.94
CA VAL A 94 10.55 -2.39 -1.52
C VAL A 94 10.77 -1.10 -0.73
N ALA A 95 11.86 -1.04 0.00
CA ALA A 95 12.21 0.09 0.88
C ALA A 95 13.58 0.67 0.51
N LYS A 96 13.82 1.92 0.93
CA LYS A 96 15.11 2.58 0.78
C LYS A 96 16.16 1.90 1.68
N LYS A 97 17.36 1.65 1.15
CA LYS A 97 18.46 0.94 1.83
C LYS A 97 18.80 1.56 3.20
N GLU A 98 18.85 2.88 3.26
CA GLU A 98 19.20 3.61 4.48
C GLU A 98 18.19 3.38 5.62
N LEU A 99 16.93 3.05 5.31
CA LEU A 99 15.96 2.66 6.34
C LEU A 99 16.35 1.33 6.99
N GLY A 100 16.99 0.44 6.25
CA GLY A 100 17.53 -0.80 6.78
C GLY A 100 18.74 -0.59 7.70
N GLU A 101 19.44 0.55 7.61
CA GLU A 101 20.63 0.88 8.40
C GLU A 101 20.28 1.57 9.73
N ILE A 102 19.06 2.09 9.88
CA ILE A 102 18.62 2.73 11.12
C ILE A 102 18.68 1.71 12.27
N PRO A 103 19.37 2.02 13.38
CA PRO A 103 19.38 1.16 14.55
C PRO A 103 17.96 0.79 15.01
N PHE A 104 17.76 -0.43 15.44
CA PHE A 104 16.48 -1.04 15.80
C PHE A 104 15.47 -1.11 14.65
N TYR A 105 15.04 0.03 14.08
CA TYR A 105 14.05 0.08 13.00
C TYR A 105 14.44 -0.77 11.78
N GLY A 106 15.71 -0.71 11.36
CA GLY A 106 16.21 -1.48 10.23
C GLY A 106 16.06 -3.00 10.41
N PHE A 107 16.00 -3.49 11.66
CA PHE A 107 15.74 -4.90 11.91
C PHE A 107 14.34 -5.33 11.48
N ALA A 108 13.34 -4.45 11.60
CA ALA A 108 11.98 -4.71 11.10
C ALA A 108 11.93 -4.92 9.59
N LEU A 109 12.94 -4.46 8.85
CA LEU A 109 13.05 -4.66 7.40
C LEU A 109 14.00 -5.83 7.06
N ARG A 110 15.16 -5.92 7.71
CA ARG A 110 16.15 -6.98 7.44
C ARG A 110 15.72 -8.35 7.96
N GLY A 111 15.10 -8.40 9.14
CA GLY A 111 14.63 -9.64 9.73
C GLY A 111 13.67 -10.42 8.83
N PRO A 112 12.61 -9.79 8.32
CA PRO A 112 11.69 -10.40 7.36
C PRO A 112 12.24 -10.46 5.92
N GLN A 113 13.49 -10.07 5.68
CA GLN A 113 14.13 -10.06 4.36
C GLN A 113 13.36 -9.22 3.34
N MET A 114 13.02 -7.97 3.69
CA MET A 114 12.44 -7.02 2.74
C MET A 114 13.47 -6.59 1.69
N ILE A 115 13.02 -6.09 0.56
CA ILE A 115 13.88 -5.60 -0.51
C ILE A 115 14.39 -4.22 -0.14
N LEU A 116 15.70 -4.10 0.10
CA LEU A 116 16.35 -2.84 0.38
C LEU A 116 17.12 -2.38 -0.85
N ILE A 117 16.78 -1.21 -1.38
CA ILE A 117 17.34 -0.68 -2.62
C ILE A 117 18.03 0.65 -2.40
N ASP A 118 19.24 0.76 -2.92
CA ASP A 118 19.92 2.02 -3.13
C ASP A 118 19.44 2.59 -4.48
N ARG A 119 18.75 3.72 -4.43
CA ARG A 119 18.16 4.35 -5.63
C ARG A 119 19.15 5.24 -6.37
N GLU A 120 20.27 5.57 -5.74
CA GLU A 120 21.32 6.43 -6.31
C GLU A 120 22.37 5.59 -7.02
N ASP A 121 22.47 4.29 -6.70
CA ASP A 121 23.38 3.37 -7.38
C ASP A 121 22.82 2.99 -8.76
N LYS A 122 23.61 3.22 -9.82
CA LYS A 122 23.30 2.80 -11.20
C LYS A 122 23.05 1.29 -11.34
N ARG A 123 23.61 0.48 -10.44
CA ARG A 123 23.41 -0.98 -10.36
C ARG A 123 22.14 -1.35 -9.57
N GLY A 124 21.53 -0.40 -8.88
CA GLY A 124 20.37 -0.62 -8.00
C GLY A 124 19.20 -1.27 -8.72
N LEU A 125 18.94 -0.91 -9.98
CA LEU A 125 17.86 -1.50 -10.77
C LEU A 125 18.12 -3.00 -11.08
N ALA A 126 19.33 -3.36 -11.49
CA ALA A 126 19.67 -4.76 -11.78
C ALA A 126 19.58 -5.63 -10.50
N LEU A 127 20.06 -5.09 -9.38
CA LEU A 127 19.93 -5.74 -8.08
C LEU A 127 18.46 -5.89 -7.68
N LEU A 128 17.65 -4.84 -7.84
CA LEU A 128 16.22 -4.86 -7.56
C LEU A 128 15.53 -5.99 -8.35
N LEU A 129 15.76 -6.04 -9.66
CA LEU A 129 15.19 -7.09 -10.51
C LEU A 129 15.60 -8.49 -10.02
N LYS A 130 16.88 -8.72 -9.74
CA LYS A 130 17.37 -10.00 -9.23
C LYS A 130 16.65 -10.42 -7.93
N VAL A 131 16.58 -9.50 -6.96
CA VAL A 131 15.96 -9.78 -5.66
C VAL A 131 14.44 -9.96 -5.79
N VAL A 132 13.77 -9.17 -6.63
CA VAL A 132 12.35 -9.35 -6.95
C VAL A 132 12.08 -10.77 -7.45
N LYS A 133 12.86 -11.25 -8.43
CA LYS A 133 12.73 -12.63 -8.95
C LYS A 133 12.86 -13.67 -7.83
N GLU A 134 13.82 -13.46 -6.93
CA GLU A 134 13.99 -14.35 -5.76
C GLU A 134 12.76 -14.34 -4.84
N LYS A 135 12.20 -13.16 -4.53
CA LYS A 135 11.03 -13.09 -3.64
C LYS A 135 9.77 -13.66 -4.29
N LEU A 136 9.57 -13.45 -5.58
CA LEU A 136 8.49 -14.08 -6.34
C LEU A 136 8.61 -15.61 -6.34
N SER A 137 9.81 -16.18 -6.50
CA SER A 137 10.02 -17.65 -6.40
C SER A 137 9.74 -18.20 -4.99
N GLN A 138 9.78 -17.37 -3.96
CA GLN A 138 9.37 -17.67 -2.59
C GLN A 138 7.85 -17.45 -2.36
N ASN A 139 7.08 -17.24 -3.41
CA ASN A 139 5.64 -16.96 -3.36
C ASN A 139 5.29 -15.69 -2.53
N ARG A 140 6.15 -14.68 -2.53
CA ARG A 140 5.98 -13.42 -1.82
C ARG A 140 5.63 -12.29 -2.79
N PRO A 141 4.41 -11.74 -2.74
CA PRO A 141 4.05 -10.57 -3.55
C PRO A 141 4.91 -9.36 -3.20
N ILE A 142 5.29 -8.62 -4.21
CA ILE A 142 6.09 -7.41 -4.07
C ILE A 142 5.16 -6.21 -3.84
N VAL A 143 5.50 -5.37 -2.87
CA VAL A 143 4.75 -4.14 -2.58
C VAL A 143 5.64 -2.93 -2.86
N ILE A 144 5.14 -2.02 -3.68
CA ILE A 144 5.85 -0.81 -4.07
C ILE A 144 4.97 0.42 -3.89
N PHE A 145 5.55 1.45 -3.28
CA PHE A 145 5.06 2.81 -3.35
C PHE A 145 5.69 3.51 -4.57
N PRO A 146 4.96 3.70 -5.67
CA PRO A 146 5.54 4.22 -6.91
C PRO A 146 6.02 5.67 -6.76
N GLU A 147 5.44 6.43 -5.87
CA GLU A 147 5.86 7.79 -5.51
C GLU A 147 7.29 7.85 -4.96
N GLY A 148 7.75 6.74 -4.37
CA GLY A 148 9.10 6.60 -3.82
C GLY A 148 9.34 7.36 -2.52
N THR A 149 8.42 8.18 -2.06
CA THR A 149 8.44 8.86 -0.77
C THR A 149 7.00 9.18 -0.36
N ARG A 150 6.80 9.57 0.91
CA ARG A 150 5.48 9.94 1.41
C ARG A 150 5.03 11.28 0.83
N GLY A 151 3.83 11.28 0.24
CA GLY A 151 3.12 12.47 -0.17
C GLY A 151 2.67 13.32 1.03
N ARG A 152 2.18 14.52 0.76
CA ARG A 152 1.72 15.45 1.82
C ARG A 152 0.28 15.20 2.28
N GLY A 153 -0.39 14.16 1.76
CA GLY A 153 -1.78 13.84 2.10
C GLY A 153 -2.81 14.87 1.59
N GLY A 154 -2.47 15.58 0.53
CA GLY A 154 -3.37 16.47 -0.19
C GLY A 154 -4.15 15.73 -1.28
N GLU A 155 -4.75 16.49 -2.19
CA GLU A 155 -5.58 15.93 -3.26
C GLU A 155 -4.78 15.24 -4.39
N ARG A 156 -3.45 15.38 -4.42
CA ARG A 156 -2.62 14.86 -5.50
C ARG A 156 -1.53 13.94 -4.97
N PHE A 157 -1.30 12.86 -5.71
CA PHE A 157 -0.13 12.01 -5.55
C PHE A 157 1.15 12.71 -6.00
N LEU A 158 2.28 12.22 -5.53
CA LEU A 158 3.55 12.53 -6.17
C LEU A 158 3.67 11.68 -7.46
N PRO A 159 4.38 12.18 -8.50
CA PRO A 159 4.53 11.45 -9.76
C PRO A 159 5.11 10.05 -9.55
N PHE A 160 4.57 9.08 -10.27
CA PHE A 160 5.01 7.69 -10.21
C PHE A 160 6.37 7.51 -10.89
N LYS A 161 7.30 6.86 -10.21
CA LYS A 161 8.64 6.53 -10.70
C LYS A 161 8.63 5.21 -11.44
N ALA A 162 9.50 5.07 -12.43
CA ALA A 162 9.54 3.94 -13.35
C ALA A 162 9.83 2.56 -12.71
N GLY A 163 10.27 2.49 -11.45
CA GLY A 163 10.68 1.23 -10.83
C GLY A 163 9.61 0.14 -10.84
N ALA A 164 8.36 0.50 -10.52
CA ALA A 164 7.25 -0.45 -10.54
C ALA A 164 6.90 -0.88 -11.98
N LYS A 165 6.92 0.07 -12.95
CA LYS A 165 6.72 -0.20 -14.38
C LYS A 165 7.71 -1.25 -14.87
N ILE A 166 9.00 -1.02 -14.64
CA ILE A 166 10.08 -1.89 -15.11
C ILE A 166 9.95 -3.31 -14.53
N ILE A 167 9.61 -3.44 -13.25
CA ILE A 167 9.40 -4.74 -12.61
C ILE A 167 8.21 -5.47 -13.23
N ALA A 168 7.08 -4.78 -13.38
CA ALA A 168 5.86 -5.34 -13.94
C ALA A 168 6.08 -5.86 -15.36
N GLU A 169 6.71 -5.05 -16.23
CA GLU A 169 7.01 -5.38 -17.62
C GLU A 169 8.04 -6.51 -17.73
N LYS A 170 9.11 -6.48 -16.91
CA LYS A 170 10.19 -7.47 -16.96
C LYS A 170 9.70 -8.88 -16.66
N TYR A 171 8.75 -9.03 -15.75
CA TYR A 171 8.29 -10.32 -15.27
C TYR A 171 6.85 -10.63 -15.67
N ASN A 172 6.19 -9.75 -16.43
CA ASN A 172 4.77 -9.85 -16.79
C ASN A 172 3.88 -10.19 -15.60
N LEU A 173 4.00 -9.38 -14.53
CA LEU A 173 3.35 -9.65 -13.25
C LEU A 173 1.87 -9.30 -13.27
N LYS A 174 1.07 -10.07 -12.52
CA LYS A 174 -0.30 -9.71 -12.17
C LYS A 174 -0.27 -8.59 -11.12
N ILE A 175 -0.83 -7.44 -11.46
CA ILE A 175 -0.78 -6.21 -10.67
C ILE A 175 -2.12 -6.03 -9.94
N GLN A 176 -2.09 -5.75 -8.64
CA GLN A 176 -3.23 -5.22 -7.92
C GLN A 176 -2.94 -3.82 -7.41
N PRO A 177 -3.60 -2.77 -7.94
CA PRO A 177 -3.51 -1.43 -7.39
C PRO A 177 -4.34 -1.31 -6.12
N ILE A 178 -3.80 -0.58 -5.13
CA ILE A 178 -4.49 -0.29 -3.87
C ILE A 178 -4.40 1.21 -3.60
N VAL A 179 -5.54 1.82 -3.28
CA VAL A 179 -5.59 3.24 -2.95
C VAL A 179 -5.92 3.41 -1.48
N LEU A 180 -5.05 4.09 -0.75
CA LEU A 180 -5.23 4.42 0.66
C LEU A 180 -5.64 5.88 0.83
N ILE A 181 -6.70 6.11 1.60
CA ILE A 181 -7.28 7.42 1.86
C ILE A 181 -7.24 7.72 3.37
N ASN A 182 -6.90 8.96 3.72
CA ASN A 182 -6.86 9.49 5.09
C ASN A 182 -5.82 8.86 6.03
N THR A 183 -4.92 8.01 5.58
CA THR A 183 -3.89 7.40 6.44
C THR A 183 -2.98 8.46 7.08
N ARG A 184 -2.69 9.58 6.38
CA ARG A 184 -1.98 10.71 6.97
C ARG A 184 -2.78 11.42 8.06
N LYS A 185 -4.11 11.46 7.96
CA LYS A 185 -4.97 12.04 9.01
C LYS A 185 -5.08 11.13 10.23
N ILE A 186 -4.91 9.80 10.03
CA ILE A 186 -4.80 8.85 11.14
C ILE A 186 -3.52 9.10 11.92
N TYR A 187 -2.39 9.22 11.21
CA TYR A 187 -1.10 9.43 11.84
C TYR A 187 -0.15 10.21 10.92
N ASN A 188 0.26 11.38 11.39
CA ASN A 188 1.26 12.23 10.74
C ASN A 188 2.47 12.40 11.65
N THR A 189 3.67 12.29 11.09
CA THR A 189 4.94 12.43 11.82
C THR A 189 5.55 13.83 11.74
N SER A 190 5.00 14.70 10.88
CA SER A 190 5.52 16.06 10.72
C SER A 190 4.40 17.01 10.26
N PRO A 191 3.77 17.73 11.20
CA PRO A 191 3.88 17.64 12.67
C PRO A 191 3.30 16.32 13.20
N PHE A 192 3.69 15.93 14.44
CA PHE A 192 3.06 14.80 15.12
C PHE A 192 1.61 15.15 15.46
N GLU A 193 0.68 14.54 14.73
CA GLU A 193 -0.75 14.78 14.92
C GLU A 193 -1.58 13.61 14.36
N ALA A 194 -2.80 13.46 14.90
CA ALA A 194 -3.81 12.54 14.42
C ALA A 194 -5.17 13.22 14.40
N ARG A 195 -5.73 13.43 13.20
CA ARG A 195 -6.95 14.22 12.96
C ARG A 195 -8.18 13.38 12.67
N SER A 196 -8.01 12.10 12.36
CA SER A 196 -9.10 11.18 12.01
C SER A 196 -8.91 9.82 12.69
N ASN A 197 -10.02 9.10 12.83
CA ASN A 197 -10.03 7.68 13.22
C ASN A 197 -10.49 6.80 12.06
N VAL A 198 -10.78 7.36 10.90
CA VAL A 198 -11.28 6.61 9.75
C VAL A 198 -10.30 6.75 8.60
N ALA A 199 -9.90 5.61 8.04
CA ALA A 199 -9.21 5.50 6.77
C ALA A 199 -9.94 4.52 5.87
N ARG A 200 -9.67 4.60 4.59
CA ARG A 200 -10.23 3.67 3.61
C ARG A 200 -9.13 3.07 2.77
N MET A 201 -9.24 1.76 2.51
CA MET A 201 -8.40 0.99 1.61
C MET A 201 -9.25 0.49 0.47
N VAL A 202 -9.02 1.01 -0.74
CA VAL A 202 -9.72 0.63 -1.96
C VAL A 202 -8.83 -0.32 -2.75
N LEU A 203 -9.28 -1.55 -2.92
CA LEU A 203 -8.59 -2.60 -3.67
C LEU A 203 -9.19 -2.63 -5.08
N LEU A 204 -8.40 -2.21 -6.06
CA LEU A 204 -8.83 -2.16 -7.44
C LEU A 204 -8.71 -3.55 -8.08
N LYS A 205 -9.37 -3.72 -9.24
CA LYS A 205 -9.32 -4.97 -9.99
C LYS A 205 -7.88 -5.30 -10.38
N PRO A 206 -7.41 -6.52 -10.10
CA PRO A 206 -6.10 -6.96 -10.55
C PRO A 206 -6.09 -7.18 -12.06
N PHE A 207 -4.92 -6.99 -12.68
CA PHE A 207 -4.77 -7.12 -14.13
C PHE A 207 -3.34 -7.50 -14.53
N TYR A 208 -3.20 -8.08 -15.72
CA TYR A 208 -1.94 -8.12 -16.45
C TYR A 208 -1.85 -6.91 -17.38
N ILE A 209 -0.65 -6.45 -17.70
CA ILE A 209 -0.45 -5.22 -18.50
C ILE A 209 -1.25 -5.27 -19.82
N ASN A 210 -1.32 -6.45 -20.46
CA ASN A 210 -2.06 -6.63 -21.71
C ASN A 210 -3.59 -6.62 -21.54
N GLU A 211 -4.07 -6.72 -20.31
CA GLU A 211 -5.48 -6.86 -19.92
C GLU A 211 -5.91 -5.72 -18.99
N MET A 212 -5.20 -4.60 -19.02
CA MET A 212 -5.52 -3.48 -18.13
C MET A 212 -6.97 -3.06 -18.32
N PRO A 213 -7.80 -3.07 -17.26
CA PRO A 213 -9.21 -2.70 -17.37
C PRO A 213 -9.36 -1.23 -17.75
N THR A 214 -10.44 -0.93 -18.48
CA THR A 214 -10.79 0.46 -18.75
C THR A 214 -11.14 1.19 -17.45
N LYS A 215 -11.02 2.50 -17.46
CA LYS A 215 -11.34 3.37 -16.32
C LYS A 215 -12.71 3.06 -15.69
N ASN A 216 -13.73 2.87 -16.51
CA ASN A 216 -15.11 2.57 -16.04
C ASN A 216 -15.19 1.28 -15.22
N VAL A 217 -14.40 0.26 -15.55
CA VAL A 217 -14.37 -1.01 -14.80
C VAL A 217 -13.73 -0.83 -13.42
N PHE A 218 -12.68 -0.03 -13.30
CA PHE A 218 -12.10 0.30 -11.99
C PHE A 218 -13.09 1.05 -11.09
N PHE A 219 -13.84 2.01 -11.65
CA PHE A 219 -14.80 2.81 -10.90
C PHE A 219 -16.08 2.05 -10.52
N SER A 220 -16.58 1.17 -11.38
CA SER A 220 -17.79 0.39 -11.05
C SER A 220 -17.59 -0.50 -9.83
N GLN A 221 -16.40 -1.03 -9.64
CA GLN A 221 -16.07 -1.85 -8.46
C GLN A 221 -15.87 -1.02 -7.18
N ALA A 222 -15.31 0.17 -7.28
CA ALA A 222 -15.20 1.08 -6.14
C ALA A 222 -16.57 1.49 -5.59
N LYS A 223 -17.61 1.54 -6.44
CA LYS A 223 -18.98 1.89 -6.08
C LYS A 223 -19.83 0.70 -5.60
N SER A 224 -19.60 -0.50 -6.10
CA SER A 224 -20.44 -1.67 -5.83
C SER A 224 -20.39 -2.18 -4.40
N SER A 225 -19.37 -1.80 -3.64
CA SER A 225 -19.20 -2.23 -2.25
C SER A 225 -20.12 -1.48 -1.25
N GLN A 226 -20.88 -0.47 -1.70
CA GLN A 226 -21.83 0.25 -0.85
C GLN A 226 -23.28 -0.27 -0.92
N LYS A 227 -23.62 -1.19 -1.86
CA LYS A 227 -24.96 -1.76 -1.97
C LYS A 227 -24.91 -3.22 -2.36
N TYR A 228 -24.79 -4.11 -1.38
CA TYR A 228 -25.24 -5.48 -1.57
C TYR A 228 -26.74 -5.54 -1.24
N VAL A 229 -27.58 -5.09 -2.18
CA VAL A 229 -28.97 -5.53 -2.32
C VAL A 229 -29.16 -5.81 -3.81
N ALA A 230 -29.61 -7.02 -4.06
CA ALA A 230 -29.73 -7.68 -5.33
C ALA A 230 -30.28 -6.81 -6.49
N SER A 231 -29.64 -6.90 -7.66
CA SER A 231 -30.31 -7.08 -8.94
C SER A 231 -29.33 -7.74 -9.90
N THR A 232 -29.61 -9.00 -10.19
CA THR A 232 -29.17 -9.68 -11.40
C THR A 232 -29.73 -8.89 -12.56
N ASP A 233 -28.83 -8.44 -13.48
CA ASP A 233 -29.07 -8.56 -14.92
C ASP A 233 -27.95 -7.90 -15.73
N GLU A 234 -27.49 -8.68 -16.70
CA GLU A 234 -26.85 -8.32 -17.97
C GLU A 234 -25.47 -7.64 -17.95
N ALA A 235 -24.45 -8.51 -17.95
CA ALA A 235 -23.15 -8.20 -18.53
C ALA A 235 -23.26 -8.18 -20.07
N GLN A 236 -23.51 -7.02 -20.67
CA GLN A 236 -23.23 -6.81 -22.09
C GLN A 236 -21.74 -6.55 -22.29
N GLN A 237 -21.06 -7.54 -22.83
CA GLN A 237 -19.75 -7.42 -23.45
C GLN A 237 -19.85 -6.44 -24.62
N THR A 238 -19.36 -5.23 -24.44
CA THR A 238 -18.96 -4.40 -25.58
C THR A 238 -17.47 -4.60 -25.79
N ASN A 239 -17.15 -5.50 -26.73
CA ASN A 239 -15.85 -5.61 -27.36
C ASN A 239 -15.63 -4.35 -28.22
N ASP A 240 -15.03 -3.33 -27.65
CA ASP A 240 -14.37 -2.29 -28.41
C ASP A 240 -13.10 -1.87 -27.65
N ALA A 241 -12.15 -2.80 -27.67
CA ALA A 241 -10.80 -2.56 -27.17
C ALA A 241 -10.01 -1.88 -28.29
N THR A 242 -10.16 -0.57 -28.43
CA THR A 242 -9.09 0.21 -29.03
C THR A 242 -7.84 0.00 -28.18
N ARG A 243 -6.85 -0.69 -28.76
CA ARG A 243 -5.52 -0.92 -28.20
C ARG A 243 -4.96 0.42 -27.73
N ALA A 244 -5.03 0.69 -26.43
CA ALA A 244 -4.21 1.72 -25.81
C ALA A 244 -2.74 1.37 -26.09
N ASP A 245 -1.99 2.35 -26.55
CA ASP A 245 -0.58 2.22 -26.85
C ASP A 245 0.13 1.59 -25.64
N LYS A 246 0.86 0.49 -25.85
CA LYS A 246 1.50 -0.29 -24.75
C LYS A 246 2.46 0.53 -23.89
N ASP A 247 2.83 1.72 -24.36
CA ASP A 247 3.77 2.60 -23.67
C ASP A 247 3.17 3.43 -22.54
N ASP A 248 1.85 3.52 -22.42
CA ASP A 248 1.18 4.47 -21.50
C ASP A 248 0.34 3.83 -20.37
N TRP A 249 0.32 2.50 -20.22
CA TRP A 249 -0.49 1.83 -19.20
C TRP A 249 -0.18 2.33 -17.78
N TYR A 250 1.06 2.69 -17.51
CA TYR A 250 1.51 3.10 -16.20
C TYR A 250 1.06 4.52 -15.83
N GLN A 251 1.03 5.42 -16.80
CA GLN A 251 0.49 6.77 -16.64
C GLN A 251 -1.04 6.72 -16.49
N GLU A 252 -1.70 5.83 -17.23
CA GLU A 252 -3.14 5.63 -17.09
C GLU A 252 -3.48 5.04 -15.72
N LEU A 253 -2.68 4.09 -15.21
CA LEU A 253 -2.82 3.58 -13.86
C LEU A 253 -2.69 4.70 -12.80
N GLU A 254 -1.70 5.59 -12.94
CA GLU A 254 -1.53 6.75 -12.06
C GLU A 254 -2.78 7.63 -12.05
N LYS A 255 -3.33 7.95 -13.23
CA LYS A 255 -4.55 8.76 -13.36
C LYS A 255 -5.75 8.07 -12.72
N VAL A 256 -5.97 6.79 -12.99
CA VAL A 256 -7.07 6.03 -12.41
C VAL A 256 -6.97 5.99 -10.89
N MET A 257 -5.81 5.66 -10.34
CA MET A 257 -5.61 5.64 -8.90
C MET A 257 -5.83 7.02 -8.27
N GLN A 258 -5.38 8.09 -8.94
CA GLN A 258 -5.58 9.47 -8.49
C GLN A 258 -7.07 9.85 -8.48
N GLU A 259 -7.83 9.47 -9.46
CA GLU A 259 -9.26 9.76 -9.53
C GLU A 259 -10.06 8.99 -8.49
N VAL A 260 -9.79 7.68 -8.32
CA VAL A 260 -10.38 6.87 -7.24
C VAL A 260 -10.07 7.48 -5.88
N TYR A 261 -8.82 7.92 -5.69
CA TYR A 261 -8.43 8.62 -4.46
C TYR A 261 -9.28 9.87 -4.22
N LEU A 262 -9.46 10.72 -5.23
CA LEU A 262 -10.21 11.97 -5.11
C LEU A 262 -11.69 11.74 -4.83
N GLU A 263 -12.32 10.74 -5.44
CA GLU A 263 -13.71 10.38 -5.19
C GLU A 263 -13.90 10.00 -3.71
N HIS A 264 -13.12 9.03 -3.22
CA HIS A 264 -13.22 8.58 -1.83
C HIS A 264 -12.70 9.61 -0.81
N TYR A 265 -11.75 10.45 -1.20
CA TYR A 265 -11.26 11.54 -0.34
C TYR A 265 -12.36 12.58 -0.06
N LYS A 266 -13.15 12.94 -1.08
CA LYS A 266 -14.29 13.86 -0.94
C LYS A 266 -15.42 13.27 -0.09
N GLU A 267 -15.63 11.96 -0.14
CA GLU A 267 -16.64 11.30 0.68
C GLU A 267 -16.27 11.27 2.17
N LEU A 268 -14.99 11.19 2.50
CA LEU A 268 -14.50 11.06 3.88
C LEU A 268 -14.18 12.40 4.54
N ASN A 269 -14.24 13.54 3.84
CA ASN A 269 -13.78 14.84 4.32
C ASN A 269 -14.72 15.99 4.01
#